data_2cd851051b74b04b3a2f88f84da35dcb
#
_entry.id   2cd851051b74b04b3a2f88f84da35dcb
#
_cell.length_a   1.000
_cell.length_b   1.000
_cell.length_c   1.000
_cell.angle_alpha   90.00
_cell.angle_beta   90.00
_cell.angle_gamma   90.00
#
_symmetry.space_group_name_H-M   'P 1'
#
loop_
_entity.id
_entity.type
_entity.pdbx_description
1 polymer ?
#
loop_
_entity_poly.entity_id
_entity_poly.type
_entity_poly.pdbx_seq_one_letter_code
_entity_poly.pdbx_strand_id
1 'polypeptide(L)'
;PHGADYSASKAALAMWARSLAQALGPQGKRVNILAPGFVDTAILAGDSKQKREEREQQVPLKRVASPEDMAGTISFLIGPDSSYITGAIIHVNGGLYLP
;
A
#
# COMPACT_ATOMS: atom_id res chain seq x y z
N PRO A 1 13.82 -1.74 -13.45
CA PRO A 1 13.93 -2.78 -12.43
C PRO A 1 12.61 -3.44 -12.11
N HIS A 2 11.53 -2.74 -12.29
CA HIS A 2 10.23 -3.28 -11.93
C HIS A 2 9.48 -3.89 -13.09
N GLY A 3 9.91 -3.72 -14.27
CA GLY A 3 9.47 -4.33 -15.49
C GLY A 3 8.05 -4.89 -15.55
N ALA A 4 7.83 -5.68 -16.60
CA ALA A 4 6.52 -6.27 -16.88
C ALA A 4 6.06 -7.24 -15.78
N ASP A 5 6.99 -7.98 -15.17
CA ASP A 5 6.65 -8.95 -14.13
C ASP A 5 6.04 -8.28 -12.90
N TYR A 6 6.62 -7.16 -12.47
CA TYR A 6 6.10 -6.41 -11.33
C TYR A 6 4.72 -5.83 -11.64
N SER A 7 4.57 -5.22 -12.81
CA SER A 7 3.30 -4.64 -13.24
C SER A 7 2.21 -5.72 -13.37
N ALA A 8 2.57 -6.88 -13.93
CA ALA A 8 1.64 -8.00 -14.06
C ALA A 8 1.20 -8.52 -12.69
N SER A 9 2.13 -8.65 -11.75
CA SER A 9 1.82 -9.09 -10.39
C SER A 9 0.87 -8.11 -9.69
N LYS A 10 1.09 -6.82 -9.84
CA LYS A 10 0.21 -5.79 -9.28
C LYS A 10 -1.18 -5.86 -9.88
N ALA A 11 -1.27 -6.01 -11.20
CA ALA A 11 -2.56 -6.12 -11.89
C ALA A 11 -3.32 -7.37 -11.45
N ALA A 12 -2.62 -8.50 -11.32
CA ALA A 12 -3.22 -9.74 -10.87
C ALA A 12 -3.78 -9.61 -9.45
N LEU A 13 -3.03 -8.97 -8.55
CA LEU A 13 -3.45 -8.75 -7.19
C LEU A 13 -4.71 -7.86 -7.13
N ALA A 14 -4.74 -6.82 -7.95
CA ALA A 14 -5.90 -5.93 -8.04
C ALA A 14 -7.15 -6.67 -8.52
N MET A 15 -7.01 -7.50 -9.55
CA MET A 15 -8.12 -8.27 -10.07
C MET A 15 -8.60 -9.31 -9.05
N TRP A 16 -7.69 -9.96 -8.37
CA TRP A 16 -8.01 -10.92 -7.33
C TRP A 16 -8.81 -10.27 -6.20
N ALA A 17 -8.37 -9.10 -5.74
CA ALA A 17 -9.06 -8.38 -4.68
C ALA A 17 -10.47 -7.95 -5.09
N ARG A 18 -10.63 -7.48 -6.33
CA ARG A 18 -11.95 -7.10 -6.86
C ARG A 18 -12.89 -8.30 -6.92
N SER A 19 -12.40 -9.41 -7.45
CA SER A 19 -13.17 -10.63 -7.55
C SER A 19 -13.61 -11.13 -6.18
N LEU A 20 -12.68 -11.09 -5.21
CA LEU A 20 -12.96 -11.53 -3.86
C LEU A 20 -13.95 -10.60 -3.16
N ALA A 21 -13.82 -9.29 -3.39
CA ALA A 21 -14.74 -8.30 -2.84
C ALA A 21 -16.16 -8.52 -3.37
N GLN A 22 -16.29 -8.80 -4.66
CA GLN A 22 -17.59 -9.09 -5.26
C GLN A 22 -18.20 -10.37 -4.73
N ALA A 23 -17.38 -11.41 -4.55
CA ALA A 23 -17.84 -12.70 -4.06
C ALA A 23 -18.28 -12.64 -2.58
N LEU A 24 -17.56 -11.87 -1.77
CA LEU A 24 -17.80 -11.82 -0.32
C LEU A 24 -18.71 -10.68 0.12
N GLY A 25 -18.93 -9.70 -0.77
CA GLY A 25 -19.79 -8.56 -0.46
C GLY A 25 -21.18 -8.94 0.03
N PRO A 26 -21.88 -9.91 -0.61
CA PRO A 26 -23.21 -10.32 -0.15
C PRO A 26 -23.22 -10.88 1.28
N GLN A 27 -22.06 -11.31 1.78
CA GLN A 27 -21.92 -11.77 3.18
C GLN A 27 -21.52 -10.65 4.13
N GLY A 28 -21.45 -9.41 3.64
CA GLY A 28 -21.02 -8.27 4.45
C GLY A 28 -19.54 -8.21 4.71
N LYS A 29 -18.73 -8.93 3.92
CA LYS A 29 -17.27 -8.94 4.08
C LYS A 29 -16.64 -8.02 3.05
N ARG A 30 -15.64 -7.25 3.49
CA ARG A 30 -14.92 -6.31 2.65
C ARG A 30 -13.49 -6.77 2.43
N VAL A 31 -12.95 -6.49 1.25
CA VAL A 31 -11.58 -6.85 0.88
C VAL A 31 -10.94 -5.63 0.24
N ASN A 32 -9.90 -5.11 0.84
CA ASN A 32 -9.14 -3.99 0.33
C ASN A 32 -7.66 -4.32 0.38
N ILE A 33 -6.88 -3.67 -0.47
CA ILE A 33 -5.43 -3.85 -0.50
C ILE A 33 -4.77 -2.57 -0.01
N LEU A 34 -3.82 -2.70 0.90
CA LEU A 34 -2.93 -1.63 1.28
C LEU A 34 -1.64 -1.79 0.48
N ALA A 35 -1.27 -0.77 -0.28
CA ALA A 35 -0.06 -0.77 -1.09
C ALA A 35 0.92 0.29 -0.55
N PRO A 36 1.89 -0.11 0.28
CA PRO A 36 2.83 0.85 0.87
C PRO A 36 3.96 1.21 -0.09
N GLY A 37 4.62 2.34 0.17
CA GLY A 37 5.89 2.68 -0.44
C GLY A 37 7.04 2.24 0.45
N PHE A 38 8.05 3.11 0.61
CA PHE A 38 9.16 2.85 1.52
C PHE A 38 8.70 3.05 2.96
N VAL A 39 8.81 2.01 3.76
CA VAL A 39 8.44 2.04 5.18
C VAL A 39 9.69 1.75 6.01
N ASP A 40 9.87 2.48 7.09
CA ASP A 40 10.99 2.31 8.01
C ASP A 40 10.83 0.99 8.79
N THR A 41 11.33 -0.08 8.19
CA THR A 41 11.26 -1.43 8.73
C THR A 41 12.67 -1.97 8.91
N ALA A 42 12.78 -3.18 9.42
CA ALA A 42 14.08 -3.86 9.58
C ALA A 42 14.86 -3.96 8.26
N ILE A 43 14.16 -4.05 7.12
CA ILE A 43 14.81 -4.11 5.81
C ILE A 43 15.52 -2.80 5.51
N LEU A 44 14.84 -1.66 5.72
CA LEU A 44 15.43 -0.34 5.49
C LEU A 44 16.42 0.05 6.57
N ALA A 45 16.32 -0.51 7.75
CA ALA A 45 17.26 -0.23 8.85
C ALA A 45 18.70 -0.65 8.50
N GLY A 46 18.86 -1.59 7.55
CA GLY A 46 20.18 -1.98 7.06
C GLY A 46 20.77 -1.05 6.02
N ASP A 47 20.01 -0.07 5.54
CA ASP A 47 20.50 0.89 4.55
C ASP A 47 21.51 1.85 5.17
N SER A 48 22.51 2.26 4.36
CA SER A 48 23.38 3.36 4.74
C SER A 48 22.58 4.66 4.80
N LYS A 49 23.15 5.65 5.48
CA LYS A 49 22.55 6.99 5.53
C LYS A 49 22.33 7.55 4.13
N GLN A 50 23.34 7.38 3.25
CA GLN A 50 23.23 7.85 1.87
C GLN A 50 22.10 7.17 1.12
N LYS A 51 21.97 5.86 1.28
CA LYS A 51 20.92 5.11 0.60
C LYS A 51 19.54 5.53 1.09
N ARG A 52 19.40 5.77 2.38
CA ARG A 52 18.15 6.26 2.95
C ARG A 52 17.78 7.64 2.41
N GLU A 53 18.76 8.52 2.31
CA GLU A 53 18.54 9.86 1.74
C GLU A 53 18.11 9.76 0.28
N GLU A 54 18.69 8.85 -0.49
CA GLU A 54 18.30 8.61 -1.87
C GLU A 54 16.83 8.17 -1.97
N ARG A 55 16.41 7.28 -1.07
CA ARG A 55 15.01 6.85 -1.04
C ARG A 55 14.08 7.99 -0.71
N GLU A 56 14.44 8.81 0.28
CA GLU A 56 13.64 9.95 0.69
C GLU A 56 13.48 10.95 -0.46
N GLN A 57 14.52 11.14 -1.28
CA GLN A 57 14.46 12.06 -2.42
C GLN A 57 13.50 11.58 -3.51
N GLN A 58 13.29 10.28 -3.63
CA GLN A 58 12.36 9.72 -4.61
C GLN A 58 10.90 9.92 -4.22
N VAL A 59 10.63 10.15 -2.95
CA VAL A 59 9.27 10.30 -2.42
C VAL A 59 8.87 11.77 -2.47
N PRO A 60 7.75 12.12 -3.11
CA PRO A 60 7.29 13.53 -3.11
C PRO A 60 7.16 14.14 -1.73
N LEU A 61 6.73 13.38 -0.72
CA LEU A 61 6.65 13.88 0.66
C LEU A 61 8.00 13.91 1.36
N LYS A 62 9.07 13.47 0.68
CA LYS A 62 10.46 13.60 1.14
C LYS A 62 10.76 12.91 2.46
N ARG A 63 10.07 11.84 2.75
CA ARG A 63 10.37 10.98 3.88
C ARG A 63 9.90 9.56 3.61
N VAL A 64 10.55 8.58 4.23
CA VAL A 64 9.99 7.22 4.27
C VAL A 64 8.88 7.18 5.32
N ALA A 65 7.92 6.30 5.12
CA ALA A 65 6.82 6.16 6.06
C ALA A 65 7.30 5.51 7.36
N SER A 66 6.63 5.84 8.45
CA SER A 66 6.78 5.13 9.71
C SER A 66 5.75 3.99 9.77
N PRO A 67 5.95 2.98 10.62
CA PRO A 67 4.91 1.97 10.86
C PRO A 67 3.58 2.60 11.27
N GLU A 68 3.60 3.72 11.98
CA GLU A 68 2.38 4.42 12.40
C GLU A 68 1.59 4.98 11.22
N ASP A 69 2.25 5.38 10.14
CA ASP A 69 1.57 5.80 8.92
C ASP A 69 0.71 4.66 8.35
N MET A 70 1.24 3.43 8.43
CA MET A 70 0.50 2.25 7.96
C MET A 70 -0.61 1.87 8.95
N ALA A 71 -0.32 1.91 10.24
CA ALA A 71 -1.26 1.53 11.28
C ALA A 71 -2.52 2.40 11.25
N GLY A 72 -2.37 3.70 11.01
CA GLY A 72 -3.51 4.60 10.91
C GLY A 72 -4.44 4.24 9.75
N THR A 73 -3.87 3.92 8.60
CA THR A 73 -4.65 3.51 7.43
C THR A 73 -5.34 2.17 7.68
N ILE A 74 -4.64 1.21 8.25
CA ILE A 74 -5.23 -0.10 8.57
C ILE A 74 -6.38 0.08 9.55
N SER A 75 -6.20 0.87 10.59
CA SER A 75 -7.23 1.15 11.58
C SER A 75 -8.49 1.75 10.93
N PHE A 76 -8.31 2.69 10.00
CA PHE A 76 -9.41 3.25 9.23
C PHE A 76 -10.12 2.17 8.40
N LEU A 77 -9.34 1.34 7.70
CA LEU A 77 -9.90 0.35 6.78
C LEU A 77 -10.67 -0.77 7.48
N ILE A 78 -10.30 -1.13 8.71
CA ILE A 78 -11.01 -2.17 9.46
C ILE A 78 -12.14 -1.59 10.30
N GLY A 79 -12.23 -0.27 10.39
CA GLY A 79 -13.23 0.39 11.22
C GLY A 79 -14.52 0.72 10.48
N PRO A 80 -15.50 1.28 11.20
CA PRO A 80 -16.82 1.57 10.62
C PRO A 80 -16.82 2.72 9.62
N ASP A 81 -15.84 3.63 9.70
CA ASP A 81 -15.81 4.80 8.82
C ASP A 81 -15.51 4.43 7.37
N SER A 82 -14.99 3.23 7.12
CA SER A 82 -14.73 2.73 5.77
C SER A 82 -15.73 1.65 5.34
N SER A 83 -16.88 1.59 5.97
CA SER A 83 -17.83 0.50 5.78
C SER A 83 -18.37 0.36 4.35
N TYR A 84 -18.27 1.41 3.54
CA TYR A 84 -18.71 1.35 2.15
C TYR A 84 -17.55 1.19 1.17
N ILE A 85 -16.33 0.90 1.66
CA ILE A 85 -15.13 0.72 0.83
C ILE A 85 -14.80 -0.76 0.73
N THR A 86 -14.86 -1.32 -0.47
CA THR A 86 -14.41 -2.69 -0.74
C THR A 86 -13.89 -2.78 -2.17
N GLY A 87 -12.95 -3.67 -2.40
CA GLY A 87 -12.32 -3.84 -3.72
C GLY A 87 -11.34 -2.75 -4.08
N ALA A 88 -10.96 -1.91 -3.13
CA ALA A 88 -10.07 -0.77 -3.37
C ALA A 88 -8.61 -1.12 -3.12
N ILE A 89 -7.74 -0.40 -3.82
CA ILE A 89 -6.30 -0.40 -3.52
C ILE A 89 -5.98 0.97 -2.94
N ILE A 90 -5.49 0.99 -1.73
CA ILE A 90 -5.14 2.23 -1.03
C ILE A 90 -3.63 2.37 -1.06
N HIS A 91 -3.14 3.35 -1.81
CA HIS A 91 -1.72 3.63 -1.91
C HIS A 91 -1.29 4.55 -0.77
N VAL A 92 -0.36 4.07 0.05
CA VAL A 92 0.18 4.83 1.18
C VAL A 92 1.69 4.93 0.98
N ASN A 93 2.10 5.82 0.09
CA ASN A 93 3.47 5.84 -0.42
C ASN A 93 4.08 7.25 -0.54
N GLY A 94 3.43 8.25 0.05
CA GLY A 94 3.95 9.62 0.00
C GLY A 94 4.02 10.20 -1.42
N GLY A 95 3.31 9.61 -2.36
CA GLY A 95 3.32 10.04 -3.77
C GLY A 95 4.35 9.32 -4.62
N LEU A 96 5.07 8.34 -4.06
CA LEU A 96 6.11 7.60 -4.80
C LEU A 96 5.58 6.96 -6.07
N TYR A 97 4.35 6.46 -6.03
CA TYR A 97 3.68 5.84 -7.16
C TYR A 97 2.27 6.41 -7.27
N LEU A 98 1.96 6.92 -8.45
CA LEU A 98 0.62 7.46 -8.77
C LEU A 98 0.09 6.66 -9.96
N PRO A 99 -0.89 5.79 -9.74
CA PRO A 99 -1.46 4.99 -10.82
C PRO A 99 -2.21 5.80 -11.86
#